data_80e8f91004b5a28fef3b0c6f1a19d6c0
#
_entry.id   80e8f91004b5a28fef3b0c6f1a19d6c0
#
_cell.length_a   1.000
_cell.length_b   1.000
_cell.length_c   1.000
_cell.angle_alpha   90.00
_cell.angle_beta   90.00
_cell.angle_gamma   90.00
#
_symmetry.space_group_name_H-M   'P 1'
#
loop_
_entity.id
_entity.type
_entity.pdbx_description
1 polymer ?
#
loop_
_entity_poly.entity_id
_entity_poly.type
_entity_poly.pdbx_seq_one_letter_code
_entity_poly.pdbx_strand_id
1 'polypeptide(L)'
;MQTDTRLQTSNYATKPVTKAPAWHGLVAWDMLLNGMTTGLFLVAALSELVAPDRVAAVAQAAYPVALLLLLVDLLCLVLDLGDPLRFHHMLRVFKPSAPMSLGTWCLTIFAVPLTVAAALSLLPAGGMTLAWVRRLVVVIGLLPALGSAVYKGVLLSTNAQPGWKDARWLGGYLTNSALMLGCAEMLVLSVLMRHVSAAAILRPALGLLLVLNLVPLCLLAVDLRTTLSRLYTRWQLCGVGTLALGGGVLLPLCLLLVVDSPLSMLSAVMCIALGSLVIRFVIIMLPHASA
;
A
#
# COMPACT_ATOMS: atom_id res chain seq x y z
N MET A 1 -4.93 -25.89 63.90
CA MET A 1 -3.89 -25.67 62.91
C MET A 1 -4.52 -25.65 61.57
N GLN A 2 -5.04 -24.47 61.12
CA GLN A 2 -5.72 -24.28 59.84
C GLN A 2 -4.64 -23.89 58.84
N THR A 3 -4.36 -24.76 57.90
CA THR A 3 -3.49 -24.49 56.74
C THR A 3 -4.28 -23.64 55.76
N ASP A 4 -3.98 -22.36 55.75
CA ASP A 4 -4.53 -21.37 54.80
C ASP A 4 -3.83 -21.59 53.43
N THR A 5 -4.42 -22.50 52.66
CA THR A 5 -4.00 -22.75 51.28
C THR A 5 -4.64 -21.67 50.38
N ARG A 6 -4.13 -20.45 50.44
CA ARG A 6 -4.35 -19.45 49.41
C ARG A 6 -3.78 -19.99 48.12
N LEU A 7 -4.65 -20.54 47.27
CA LEU A 7 -4.35 -20.75 45.86
C LEU A 7 -3.82 -19.43 45.30
N GLN A 8 -2.51 -19.34 45.16
CA GLN A 8 -1.89 -18.28 44.35
C GLN A 8 -2.50 -18.42 42.94
N THR A 9 -3.53 -17.63 42.67
CA THR A 9 -4.04 -17.46 41.32
C THR A 9 -2.85 -17.07 40.47
N SER A 10 -2.48 -18.00 39.58
CA SER A 10 -1.32 -17.82 38.72
C SER A 10 -1.47 -16.49 37.97
N ASN A 11 -0.49 -15.61 38.14
CA ASN A 11 -0.43 -14.29 37.49
C ASN A 11 -0.51 -14.33 35.95
N TYR A 12 -0.59 -15.53 35.36
CA TYR A 12 -0.75 -15.76 33.95
C TYR A 12 -2.18 -15.58 33.44
N ALA A 13 -3.21 -15.74 34.28
CA ALA A 13 -4.61 -15.61 33.86
C ALA A 13 -5.01 -14.15 33.54
N THR A 14 -4.28 -13.17 34.04
CA THR A 14 -4.57 -11.73 33.83
C THR A 14 -3.58 -11.06 32.87
N LYS A 15 -2.54 -11.78 32.41
CA LYS A 15 -1.60 -11.20 31.42
C LYS A 15 -2.12 -11.40 30.02
N PRO A 16 -1.98 -10.38 29.14
CA PRO A 16 -2.34 -10.54 27.73
C PRO A 16 -1.53 -11.70 27.12
N VAL A 17 -2.20 -12.60 26.42
CA VAL A 17 -1.62 -13.80 25.80
C VAL A 17 -0.60 -13.44 24.71
N THR A 18 -0.70 -12.25 24.16
CA THR A 18 0.20 -11.75 23.12
C THR A 18 0.93 -10.50 23.60
N LYS A 19 2.26 -10.48 23.42
CA LYS A 19 3.05 -9.27 23.62
C LYS A 19 2.67 -8.25 22.54
N ALA A 20 2.53 -6.98 22.90
CA ALA A 20 2.31 -5.91 21.93
C ALA A 20 3.44 -5.95 20.86
N PRO A 21 3.10 -5.82 19.57
CA PRO A 21 4.11 -5.83 18.52
C PRO A 21 5.01 -4.60 18.63
N ALA A 22 6.26 -4.73 18.21
CA ALA A 22 7.21 -3.60 18.14
C ALA A 22 6.93 -2.65 16.94
N TRP A 23 5.98 -2.99 16.08
CA TRP A 23 5.65 -2.23 14.87
C TRP A 23 4.80 -1.00 15.21
N HIS A 24 5.26 0.16 14.76
CA HIS A 24 4.68 1.46 15.07
C HIS A 24 4.39 2.26 13.79
N GLY A 25 4.38 3.58 13.88
CA GLY A 25 4.04 4.46 12.76
C GLY A 25 4.92 4.29 11.51
N LEU A 26 6.18 3.85 11.64
CA LEU A 26 7.06 3.62 10.49
C LEU A 26 6.53 2.54 9.55
N VAL A 27 5.90 1.49 10.10
CA VAL A 27 5.24 0.43 9.30
C VAL A 27 4.06 0.97 8.51
N ALA A 28 3.32 1.97 9.03
CA ALA A 28 2.22 2.60 8.29
C ALA A 28 2.75 3.37 7.06
N TRP A 29 3.88 4.05 7.20
CA TRP A 29 4.58 4.70 6.08
C TRP A 29 5.11 3.70 5.07
N ASP A 30 5.80 2.64 5.53
CA ASP A 30 6.25 1.52 4.71
C ASP A 30 5.08 0.89 3.93
N MET A 31 3.92 0.68 4.56
CA MET A 31 2.73 0.19 3.84
C MET A 31 2.21 1.17 2.79
N LEU A 32 2.30 2.49 3.02
CA LEU A 32 1.91 3.49 2.04
C LEU A 32 2.88 3.49 0.86
N LEU A 33 4.19 3.61 1.14
CA LEU A 33 5.25 3.66 0.13
C LEU A 33 5.27 2.41 -0.75
N ASN A 34 5.09 1.23 -0.14
CA ASN A 34 4.94 -0.02 -0.89
C ASN A 34 3.72 0.02 -1.82
N GLY A 35 2.58 0.54 -1.34
CA GLY A 35 1.39 0.72 -2.17
C GLY A 35 1.61 1.70 -3.32
N MET A 36 2.30 2.83 -3.07
CA MET A 36 2.68 3.82 -4.08
C MET A 36 3.62 3.19 -5.12
N THR A 37 4.71 2.58 -4.69
CA THR A 37 5.69 1.93 -5.55
C THR A 37 5.08 0.86 -6.46
N THR A 38 4.39 -0.10 -5.87
CA THR A 38 3.79 -1.22 -6.61
C THR A 38 2.64 -0.76 -7.49
N GLY A 39 1.82 0.16 -6.98
CA GLY A 39 0.71 0.75 -7.71
C GLY A 39 1.18 1.57 -8.92
N LEU A 40 2.17 2.44 -8.74
CA LEU A 40 2.74 3.23 -9.83
C LEU A 40 3.31 2.34 -10.93
N PHE A 41 4.08 1.29 -10.56
CA PHE A 41 4.57 0.32 -11.54
C PHE A 41 3.43 -0.41 -12.26
N LEU A 42 2.44 -0.94 -11.53
CA LEU A 42 1.33 -1.69 -12.10
C LEU A 42 0.50 -0.84 -13.07
N VAL A 43 0.16 0.38 -12.67
CA VAL A 43 -0.64 1.28 -13.54
C VAL A 43 0.17 1.75 -14.74
N ALA A 44 1.45 2.08 -14.56
CA ALA A 44 2.34 2.44 -15.67
C ALA A 44 2.47 1.28 -16.67
N ALA A 45 2.75 0.07 -16.19
CA ALA A 45 2.88 -1.13 -17.02
C ALA A 45 1.59 -1.45 -17.78
N LEU A 46 0.44 -1.49 -17.09
CA LEU A 46 -0.85 -1.77 -17.70
C LEU A 46 -1.23 -0.71 -18.73
N SER A 47 -1.04 0.57 -18.42
CA SER A 47 -1.36 1.67 -19.33
C SER A 47 -0.43 1.70 -20.55
N GLU A 48 0.86 1.40 -20.38
CA GLU A 48 1.81 1.27 -21.50
C GLU A 48 1.46 0.09 -22.43
N LEU A 49 0.94 -1.01 -21.87
CA LEU A 49 0.53 -2.18 -22.66
C LEU A 49 -0.79 -1.96 -23.41
N VAL A 50 -1.75 -1.26 -22.79
CA VAL A 50 -3.11 -1.09 -23.33
C VAL A 50 -3.23 0.13 -24.25
N ALA A 51 -2.59 1.24 -23.91
CA ALA A 51 -2.72 2.51 -24.63
C ALA A 51 -1.35 3.20 -24.84
N PRO A 52 -0.39 2.53 -25.48
CA PRO A 52 1.01 3.03 -25.60
C PRO A 52 1.06 4.42 -26.24
N ASP A 53 0.26 4.67 -27.27
CA ASP A 53 0.28 5.92 -28.03
C ASP A 53 -0.11 7.16 -27.20
N ARG A 54 -0.84 6.94 -26.11
CA ARG A 54 -1.37 8.02 -25.26
C ARG A 54 -0.64 8.21 -23.94
N VAL A 55 -0.01 7.16 -23.41
CA VAL A 55 0.54 7.17 -22.03
C VAL A 55 1.98 6.71 -21.92
N ALA A 56 2.60 6.20 -23.00
CA ALA A 56 3.96 5.64 -22.93
C ALA A 56 4.99 6.62 -22.35
N ALA A 57 4.94 7.90 -22.73
CA ALA A 57 5.90 8.90 -22.21
C ALA A 57 5.75 9.08 -20.69
N VAL A 58 4.51 9.11 -20.17
CA VAL A 58 4.23 9.25 -18.75
C VAL A 58 4.59 7.95 -18.00
N ALA A 59 4.30 6.77 -18.58
CA ALA A 59 4.66 5.49 -18.03
C ALA A 59 6.19 5.32 -17.90
N GLN A 60 6.93 5.75 -18.91
CA GLN A 60 8.40 5.74 -18.87
C GLN A 60 8.94 6.63 -17.75
N ALA A 61 8.37 7.81 -17.55
CA ALA A 61 8.74 8.67 -16.42
C ALA A 61 8.34 8.08 -15.05
N ALA A 62 7.31 7.23 -15.01
CA ALA A 62 6.83 6.61 -13.79
C ALA A 62 7.80 5.54 -13.23
N TYR A 63 8.49 4.77 -14.07
CA TYR A 63 9.39 3.70 -13.58
C TYR A 63 10.56 4.22 -12.73
N PRO A 64 11.32 5.28 -13.12
CA PRO A 64 12.33 5.87 -12.24
C PRO A 64 11.75 6.42 -10.94
N VAL A 65 10.55 7.02 -10.97
CA VAL A 65 9.87 7.50 -9.76
C VAL A 65 9.49 6.32 -8.85
N ALA A 66 8.93 5.25 -9.42
CA ALA A 66 8.62 4.04 -8.66
C ALA A 66 9.87 3.40 -8.04
N LEU A 67 11.02 3.44 -8.74
CA LEU A 67 12.29 2.96 -8.20
C LEU A 67 12.75 3.82 -7.00
N LEU A 68 12.63 5.14 -7.08
CA LEU A 68 12.95 6.02 -5.94
C LEU A 68 12.02 5.73 -4.75
N LEU A 69 10.73 5.56 -4.98
CA LEU A 69 9.78 5.17 -3.93
C LEU A 69 10.14 3.81 -3.32
N LEU A 70 10.56 2.82 -4.14
CA LEU A 70 11.03 1.53 -3.65
C LEU A 70 12.24 1.68 -2.72
N LEU A 71 13.19 2.53 -3.07
CA LEU A 71 14.38 2.74 -2.22
C LEU A 71 13.99 3.36 -0.87
N VAL A 72 13.04 4.28 -0.84
CA VAL A 72 12.54 4.87 0.40
C VAL A 72 11.74 3.83 1.20
N ASP A 73 10.91 3.01 0.55
CA ASP A 73 10.17 1.90 1.18
C ASP A 73 11.13 0.90 1.84
N LEU A 74 12.18 0.47 1.12
CA LEU A 74 13.21 -0.42 1.64
C LEU A 74 13.98 0.21 2.82
N LEU A 75 14.23 1.51 2.75
CA LEU A 75 14.86 2.22 3.88
C LEU A 75 13.97 2.19 5.12
N CYS A 76 12.67 2.46 4.98
CA CYS A 76 11.71 2.36 6.08
C CYS A 76 11.68 0.94 6.66
N LEU A 77 11.66 -0.08 5.79
CA LEU A 77 11.66 -1.48 6.18
C LEU A 77 12.93 -1.86 6.95
N VAL A 78 14.09 -1.43 6.49
CA VAL A 78 15.39 -1.70 7.15
C VAL A 78 15.48 -0.98 8.51
N LEU A 79 15.01 0.27 8.59
CA LEU A 79 15.01 1.04 9.84
C LEU A 79 14.03 0.49 10.89
N ASP A 80 12.98 -0.22 10.45
CA ASP A 80 12.03 -0.89 11.37
C ASP A 80 12.59 -2.22 11.94
N LEU A 81 13.71 -2.73 11.40
CA LEU A 81 14.35 -3.90 11.97
C LEU A 81 15.07 -3.55 13.29
N GLY A 82 14.93 -4.41 14.29
CA GLY A 82 15.66 -4.25 15.58
C GLY A 82 17.19 -4.25 15.41
N ASP A 83 17.70 -4.88 14.34
CA ASP A 83 19.12 -4.84 13.92
C ASP A 83 19.18 -4.61 12.41
N PRO A 84 19.25 -3.35 11.94
CA PRO A 84 19.22 -2.99 10.52
C PRO A 84 20.30 -3.66 9.68
N LEU A 85 21.49 -3.91 10.24
CA LEU A 85 22.62 -4.52 9.51
C LEU A 85 22.36 -5.99 9.14
N ARG A 86 21.35 -6.62 9.76
CA ARG A 86 20.98 -8.01 9.49
C ARG A 86 19.84 -8.17 8.47
N PHE A 87 19.44 -7.11 7.78
CA PHE A 87 18.36 -7.17 6.80
C PHE A 87 18.55 -8.29 5.74
N HIS A 88 19.80 -8.55 5.34
CA HIS A 88 20.15 -9.59 4.37
C HIS A 88 19.80 -11.01 4.85
N HIS A 89 19.61 -11.24 6.15
CA HIS A 89 19.19 -12.54 6.68
C HIS A 89 17.78 -12.91 6.25
N MET A 90 16.93 -11.93 5.93
CA MET A 90 15.57 -12.18 5.42
C MET A 90 15.57 -12.91 4.08
N LEU A 91 16.67 -12.82 3.30
CA LEU A 91 16.84 -13.45 2.00
C LEU A 91 17.52 -14.84 2.07
N ARG A 92 18.01 -15.26 3.24
CA ARG A 92 18.76 -16.54 3.38
C ARG A 92 17.89 -17.77 3.23
N VAL A 93 16.60 -17.67 3.60
CA VAL A 93 15.69 -18.82 3.62
C VAL A 93 14.39 -18.43 2.93
N PHE A 94 14.00 -19.21 1.92
CA PHE A 94 12.68 -19.12 1.32
C PHE A 94 11.74 -20.10 2.02
N LYS A 95 10.73 -19.57 2.73
CA LYS A 95 9.71 -20.37 3.43
C LYS A 95 8.33 -20.02 2.91
N PRO A 96 7.76 -20.82 1.97
CA PRO A 96 6.48 -20.50 1.32
C PRO A 96 5.29 -20.42 2.31
N SER A 97 5.37 -21.11 3.45
CA SER A 97 4.32 -21.09 4.48
C SER A 97 4.37 -19.84 5.39
N ALA A 98 5.38 -18.98 5.26
CA ALA A 98 5.53 -17.77 6.07
C ALA A 98 5.26 -16.52 5.24
N PRO A 99 4.16 -15.76 5.51
CA PRO A 99 3.80 -14.57 4.73
C PRO A 99 4.93 -13.53 4.63
N MET A 100 5.69 -13.33 5.71
CA MET A 100 6.83 -12.41 5.72
C MET A 100 7.92 -12.85 4.73
N SER A 101 8.25 -14.15 4.68
CA SER A 101 9.24 -14.68 3.71
C SER A 101 8.74 -14.53 2.28
N LEU A 102 7.47 -14.87 2.02
CA LEU A 102 6.87 -14.66 0.68
C LEU A 102 6.92 -13.19 0.27
N GLY A 103 6.55 -12.28 1.18
CA GLY A 103 6.57 -10.85 0.91
C GLY A 103 7.96 -10.32 0.60
N THR A 104 8.97 -10.70 1.38
CA THR A 104 10.36 -10.33 1.13
C THR A 104 10.84 -10.78 -0.24
N TRP A 105 10.51 -12.02 -0.63
CA TRP A 105 10.87 -12.55 -1.94
C TRP A 105 10.08 -11.90 -3.08
N CYS A 106 8.77 -11.64 -2.90
CA CYS A 106 7.99 -10.89 -3.89
C CYS A 106 8.57 -9.50 -4.13
N LEU A 107 8.93 -8.78 -3.06
CA LEU A 107 9.53 -7.46 -3.15
C LEU A 107 10.90 -7.49 -3.84
N THR A 108 11.74 -8.48 -3.50
CA THR A 108 13.07 -8.66 -4.10
C THR A 108 12.99 -9.01 -5.59
N ILE A 109 12.09 -9.95 -5.95
CA ILE A 109 11.88 -10.34 -7.33
C ILE A 109 11.28 -9.17 -8.12
N PHE A 110 10.37 -8.39 -7.52
CA PHE A 110 9.78 -7.19 -8.13
C PHE A 110 10.82 -6.09 -8.37
N ALA A 111 11.77 -5.91 -7.46
CA ALA A 111 12.81 -4.88 -7.59
C ALA A 111 13.63 -5.03 -8.88
N VAL A 112 13.84 -6.26 -9.37
CA VAL A 112 14.64 -6.51 -10.59
C VAL A 112 13.95 -5.93 -11.83
N PRO A 113 12.73 -6.33 -12.23
CA PRO A 113 12.07 -5.76 -13.41
C PRO A 113 11.80 -4.26 -13.27
N LEU A 114 11.52 -3.74 -12.06
CA LEU A 114 11.39 -2.31 -11.85
C LEU A 114 12.70 -1.57 -12.14
N THR A 115 13.82 -2.06 -11.63
CA THR A 115 15.14 -1.45 -11.87
C THR A 115 15.50 -1.48 -13.35
N VAL A 116 15.26 -2.60 -14.02
CA VAL A 116 15.52 -2.73 -15.47
C VAL A 116 14.60 -1.80 -16.27
N ALA A 117 13.30 -1.74 -15.95
CA ALA A 117 12.36 -0.83 -16.61
C ALA A 117 12.75 0.64 -16.42
N ALA A 118 13.16 1.02 -15.22
CA ALA A 118 13.65 2.37 -14.92
C ALA A 118 14.92 2.69 -15.70
N ALA A 119 15.90 1.79 -15.73
CA ALA A 119 17.13 1.96 -16.48
C ALA A 119 16.87 2.11 -17.99
N LEU A 120 16.01 1.25 -18.56
CA LEU A 120 15.61 1.31 -19.97
C LEU A 120 14.86 2.61 -20.30
N SER A 121 14.14 3.18 -19.35
CA SER A 121 13.40 4.44 -19.53
C SER A 121 14.30 5.68 -19.51
N LEU A 122 15.47 5.59 -18.92
CA LEU A 122 16.47 6.67 -18.89
C LEU A 122 17.39 6.66 -20.12
N LEU A 123 17.37 5.58 -20.91
CA LEU A 123 18.15 5.51 -22.15
C LEU A 123 17.50 6.36 -23.24
N PRO A 124 18.28 6.98 -24.15
CA PRO A 124 17.76 7.66 -25.33
C PRO A 124 16.83 6.72 -26.11
N ALA A 125 15.84 7.27 -26.79
CA ALA A 125 14.86 6.50 -27.56
C ALA A 125 15.56 5.50 -28.50
N GLY A 126 15.80 4.30 -27.99
CA GLY A 126 16.39 3.18 -28.71
C GLY A 126 15.29 2.41 -29.40
N GLY A 127 15.23 2.47 -30.70
CA GLY A 127 14.34 1.78 -31.62
C GLY A 127 13.34 0.72 -31.09
N MET A 128 12.67 0.06 -31.99
CA MET A 128 11.63 -0.93 -31.69
C MET A 128 12.08 -2.05 -30.72
N THR A 129 13.35 -2.46 -30.80
CA THR A 129 13.93 -3.53 -29.96
C THR A 129 13.88 -3.16 -28.47
N LEU A 130 14.28 -1.94 -28.10
CA LEU A 130 14.29 -1.49 -26.71
C LEU A 130 12.87 -1.40 -26.13
N ALA A 131 11.92 -0.96 -26.94
CA ALA A 131 10.51 -0.94 -26.54
C ALA A 131 9.95 -2.35 -26.26
N TRP A 132 10.29 -3.34 -27.09
CA TRP A 132 9.92 -4.74 -26.86
C TRP A 132 10.54 -5.32 -25.59
N VAL A 133 11.83 -5.07 -25.38
CA VAL A 133 12.54 -5.53 -24.16
C VAL A 133 11.87 -4.93 -22.92
N ARG A 134 11.57 -3.63 -22.91
CA ARG A 134 10.88 -2.99 -21.79
C ARG A 134 9.50 -3.60 -21.58
N ARG A 135 8.68 -3.80 -22.60
CA ARG A 135 7.37 -4.46 -22.48
C ARG A 135 7.48 -5.85 -21.87
N LEU A 136 8.45 -6.65 -22.28
CA LEU A 136 8.69 -7.97 -21.71
C LEU A 136 9.03 -7.87 -20.20
N VAL A 137 9.92 -6.95 -19.86
CA VAL A 137 10.36 -6.73 -18.48
C VAL A 137 9.18 -6.30 -17.59
N VAL A 138 8.34 -5.38 -18.05
CA VAL A 138 7.19 -4.93 -17.25
C VAL A 138 6.13 -6.02 -17.11
N VAL A 139 5.91 -6.86 -18.13
CA VAL A 139 5.01 -8.03 -18.02
C VAL A 139 5.51 -9.01 -16.97
N ILE A 140 6.80 -9.33 -16.96
CA ILE A 140 7.42 -10.19 -15.93
C ILE A 140 7.25 -9.58 -14.53
N GLY A 141 7.32 -8.26 -14.41
CA GLY A 141 7.17 -7.53 -13.15
C GLY A 141 5.74 -7.48 -12.59
N LEU A 142 4.70 -7.70 -13.40
CA LEU A 142 3.30 -7.56 -12.95
C LEU A 142 2.96 -8.49 -11.77
N LEU A 143 3.30 -9.76 -11.88
CA LEU A 143 2.95 -10.76 -10.85
C LEU A 143 3.67 -10.50 -9.51
N PRO A 144 5.00 -10.32 -9.47
CA PRO A 144 5.68 -10.02 -8.21
C PRO A 144 5.29 -8.64 -7.64
N ALA A 145 4.94 -7.66 -8.46
CA ALA A 145 4.39 -6.38 -7.99
C ALA A 145 3.03 -6.57 -7.29
N LEU A 146 2.12 -7.36 -7.86
CA LEU A 146 0.86 -7.73 -7.20
C LEU A 146 1.10 -8.49 -5.90
N GLY A 147 2.02 -9.44 -5.89
CA GLY A 147 2.43 -10.15 -4.69
C GLY A 147 2.94 -9.20 -3.60
N SER A 148 3.76 -8.21 -3.99
CA SER A 148 4.26 -7.18 -3.09
C SER A 148 3.16 -6.23 -2.59
N ALA A 149 2.15 -5.92 -3.39
CA ALA A 149 1.03 -5.08 -2.99
C ALA A 149 0.12 -5.75 -1.94
N VAL A 150 -0.07 -7.07 -2.03
CA VAL A 150 -1.02 -7.82 -1.19
C VAL A 150 -0.40 -8.38 0.10
N TYR A 151 0.91 -8.70 0.11
CA TYR A 151 1.50 -9.52 1.17
C TYR A 151 1.38 -8.93 2.57
N LYS A 152 1.51 -7.60 2.73
CA LYS A 152 1.40 -6.93 4.04
C LYS A 152 0.01 -7.11 4.64
N GLY A 153 -1.03 -7.12 3.80
CA GLY A 153 -2.39 -7.41 4.23
C GLY A 153 -2.55 -8.86 4.70
N VAL A 154 -1.98 -9.82 3.97
CA VAL A 154 -1.96 -11.23 4.36
C VAL A 154 -1.14 -11.43 5.63
N LEU A 155 0.04 -10.80 5.72
CA LEU A 155 0.92 -10.87 6.89
C LEU A 155 0.20 -10.42 8.18
N LEU A 156 -0.50 -9.29 8.13
CA LEU A 156 -1.22 -8.76 9.28
C LEU A 156 -2.45 -9.61 9.61
N SER A 157 -3.28 -9.97 8.62
CA SER A 157 -4.50 -10.75 8.82
C SER A 157 -4.27 -12.19 9.27
N THR A 158 -3.08 -12.74 9.04
CA THR A 158 -2.68 -14.08 9.54
C THR A 158 -1.91 -14.03 10.86
N ASN A 159 -1.69 -12.83 11.40
CA ASN A 159 -1.03 -12.65 12.70
C ASN A 159 -2.02 -12.87 13.85
N ALA A 160 -1.55 -13.39 14.99
CA ALA A 160 -2.36 -13.62 16.17
C ALA A 160 -2.70 -12.34 16.97
N GLN A 161 -2.18 -11.18 16.58
CA GLN A 161 -2.39 -9.92 17.29
C GLN A 161 -3.87 -9.48 17.24
N PRO A 162 -4.43 -8.97 18.36
CA PRO A 162 -5.77 -8.44 18.41
C PRO A 162 -5.98 -7.33 17.37
N GLY A 163 -7.11 -7.37 16.67
CA GLY A 163 -7.43 -6.42 15.62
C GLY A 163 -6.83 -6.81 14.25
N TRP A 164 -5.56 -7.17 14.16
CA TRP A 164 -4.99 -7.59 12.88
C TRP A 164 -5.58 -8.89 12.35
N LYS A 165 -5.75 -9.91 13.22
CA LYS A 165 -6.40 -11.19 12.86
C LYS A 165 -7.82 -11.04 12.32
N ASP A 166 -8.49 -9.95 12.67
CA ASP A 166 -9.87 -9.68 12.26
C ASP A 166 -9.93 -8.95 10.91
N ALA A 167 -8.80 -8.40 10.42
CA ALA A 167 -8.71 -7.61 9.20
C ALA A 167 -8.56 -8.50 7.93
N ARG A 168 -9.51 -9.41 7.67
CA ARG A 168 -9.44 -10.41 6.58
C ARG A 168 -9.36 -9.77 5.19
N TRP A 169 -10.06 -8.67 4.98
CA TRP A 169 -10.09 -7.94 3.70
C TRP A 169 -8.94 -6.96 3.50
N LEU A 170 -7.98 -6.92 4.45
CA LEU A 170 -6.87 -5.97 4.38
C LEU A 170 -6.02 -6.16 3.12
N GLY A 171 -5.74 -7.40 2.70
CA GLY A 171 -4.99 -7.66 1.46
C GLY A 171 -5.71 -7.10 0.23
N GLY A 172 -7.03 -7.32 0.12
CA GLY A 172 -7.86 -6.77 -0.96
C GLY A 172 -7.89 -5.24 -0.95
N TYR A 173 -8.04 -4.63 0.24
CA TYR A 173 -7.97 -3.18 0.40
C TYR A 173 -6.62 -2.62 -0.03
N LEU A 174 -5.50 -3.19 0.43
CA LEU A 174 -4.16 -2.71 0.09
C LEU A 174 -3.87 -2.81 -1.40
N THR A 175 -4.28 -3.90 -2.05
CA THR A 175 -4.09 -4.08 -3.49
C THR A 175 -4.88 -3.05 -4.31
N ASN A 176 -6.16 -2.86 -4.00
CA ASN A 176 -6.95 -1.86 -4.71
C ASN A 176 -6.47 -0.43 -4.40
N SER A 177 -6.10 -0.17 -3.14
CA SER A 177 -5.50 1.11 -2.73
C SER A 177 -4.16 1.37 -3.43
N ALA A 178 -3.36 0.34 -3.70
CA ALA A 178 -2.12 0.48 -4.47
C ALA A 178 -2.40 0.92 -5.91
N LEU A 179 -3.35 0.27 -6.60
CA LEU A 179 -3.74 0.67 -7.96
C LEU A 179 -4.28 2.10 -7.99
N MET A 180 -5.09 2.48 -6.99
CA MET A 180 -5.62 3.84 -6.85
C MET A 180 -4.49 4.87 -6.64
N LEU A 181 -3.54 4.60 -5.74
CA LEU A 181 -2.38 5.47 -5.50
C LEU A 181 -1.51 5.57 -6.75
N GLY A 182 -1.21 4.46 -7.42
CA GLY A 182 -0.43 4.47 -8.65
C GLY A 182 -1.10 5.24 -9.79
N CYS A 183 -2.43 5.13 -9.94
CA CYS A 183 -3.18 5.93 -10.90
C CYS A 183 -3.15 7.43 -10.54
N ALA A 184 -3.22 7.75 -9.26
CA ALA A 184 -3.08 9.11 -8.75
C ALA A 184 -1.69 9.70 -9.06
N GLU A 185 -0.62 8.95 -8.84
CA GLU A 185 0.75 9.34 -9.15
C GLU A 185 0.98 9.51 -10.65
N MET A 186 0.46 8.59 -11.47
CA MET A 186 0.48 8.73 -12.93
C MET A 186 -0.25 10.00 -13.40
N LEU A 187 -1.37 10.34 -12.76
CA LEU A 187 -2.09 11.59 -13.04
C LEU A 187 -1.23 12.82 -12.68
N VAL A 188 -0.55 12.81 -11.54
CA VAL A 188 0.42 13.88 -11.17
C VAL A 188 1.50 14.01 -12.25
N LEU A 189 2.13 12.90 -12.64
CA LEU A 189 3.15 12.92 -13.68
C LEU A 189 2.61 13.47 -15.01
N SER A 190 1.38 13.08 -15.41
CA SER A 190 0.75 13.59 -16.62
C SER A 190 0.52 15.11 -16.58
N VAL A 191 0.13 15.65 -15.42
CA VAL A 191 -0.04 17.10 -15.18
C VAL A 191 1.31 17.81 -15.23
N LEU A 192 2.32 17.30 -14.56
CA LEU A 192 3.67 17.89 -14.53
C LEU A 192 4.33 17.90 -15.92
N MET A 193 4.14 16.83 -16.68
CA MET A 193 4.62 16.70 -18.05
C MET A 193 3.74 17.41 -19.09
N ARG A 194 2.63 18.03 -18.66
CA ARG A 194 1.62 18.66 -19.52
C ARG A 194 1.06 17.70 -20.61
N HIS A 195 0.93 16.42 -20.28
CA HIS A 195 0.52 15.36 -21.19
C HIS A 195 -1.00 15.16 -21.14
N VAL A 196 -1.74 16.01 -21.84
CA VAL A 196 -3.22 16.09 -21.78
C VAL A 196 -3.90 14.78 -22.15
N SER A 197 -3.37 14.03 -23.15
CA SER A 197 -3.98 12.76 -23.60
C SER A 197 -3.89 11.67 -22.50
N ALA A 198 -2.81 11.63 -21.71
CA ALA A 198 -2.69 10.73 -20.59
C ALA A 198 -3.63 11.15 -19.45
N ALA A 199 -3.68 12.43 -19.10
CA ALA A 199 -4.56 12.95 -18.07
C ALA A 199 -6.05 12.65 -18.37
N ALA A 200 -6.46 12.74 -19.63
CA ALA A 200 -7.82 12.44 -20.08
C ALA A 200 -8.25 10.98 -19.83
N ILE A 201 -7.29 10.03 -19.81
CA ILE A 201 -7.54 8.62 -19.50
C ILE A 201 -7.43 8.37 -18.01
N LEU A 202 -6.38 8.91 -17.37
CA LEU A 202 -6.07 8.62 -15.98
C LEU A 202 -7.08 9.24 -15.01
N ARG A 203 -7.61 10.40 -15.30
CA ARG A 203 -8.62 11.08 -14.47
C ARG A 203 -9.88 10.24 -14.25
N PRO A 204 -10.61 9.77 -15.30
CA PRO A 204 -11.77 8.91 -15.12
C PRO A 204 -11.39 7.53 -14.53
N ALA A 205 -10.23 6.98 -14.88
CA ALA A 205 -9.75 5.74 -14.32
C ALA A 205 -9.53 5.86 -12.79
N LEU A 206 -8.97 6.97 -12.34
CA LEU A 206 -8.81 7.25 -10.91
C LEU A 206 -10.17 7.39 -10.20
N GLY A 207 -11.13 8.08 -10.82
CA GLY A 207 -12.50 8.17 -10.31
C GLY A 207 -13.16 6.79 -10.14
N LEU A 208 -13.01 5.92 -11.13
CA LEU A 208 -13.48 4.54 -11.06
C LEU A 208 -12.78 3.76 -9.93
N LEU A 209 -11.46 3.87 -9.80
CA LEU A 209 -10.69 3.18 -8.75
C LEU A 209 -11.08 3.68 -7.35
N LEU A 210 -11.38 4.97 -7.18
CA LEU A 210 -11.91 5.52 -5.93
C LEU A 210 -13.26 4.89 -5.55
N VAL A 211 -14.17 4.75 -6.51
CA VAL A 211 -15.46 4.09 -6.26
C VAL A 211 -15.27 2.62 -5.94
N LEU A 212 -14.44 1.91 -6.71
CA LEU A 212 -14.12 0.51 -6.47
C LEU A 212 -13.44 0.28 -5.12
N ASN A 213 -12.66 1.26 -4.63
CA ASN A 213 -12.00 1.17 -3.32
C ASN A 213 -12.99 1.16 -2.14
N LEU A 214 -14.19 1.65 -2.34
CA LEU A 214 -15.25 1.58 -1.31
C LEU A 214 -15.61 0.14 -0.95
N VAL A 215 -15.58 -0.79 -1.91
CA VAL A 215 -15.96 -2.19 -1.67
C VAL A 215 -15.03 -2.85 -0.64
N PRO A 216 -13.70 -2.99 -0.88
CA PRO A 216 -12.82 -3.61 0.10
C PRO A 216 -12.70 -2.79 1.39
N LEU A 217 -12.87 -1.47 1.34
CA LEU A 217 -12.89 -0.61 2.53
C LEU A 217 -14.12 -0.88 3.41
N CYS A 218 -15.31 -1.00 2.81
CA CYS A 218 -16.53 -1.35 3.54
C CYS A 218 -16.44 -2.76 4.14
N LEU A 219 -15.93 -3.74 3.38
CA LEU A 219 -15.73 -5.11 3.87
C LEU A 219 -14.76 -5.14 5.05
N LEU A 220 -13.65 -4.40 4.94
CA LEU A 220 -12.68 -4.26 6.04
C LEU A 220 -13.30 -3.58 7.27
N ALA A 221 -14.11 -2.54 7.08
CA ALA A 221 -14.81 -1.85 8.18
C ALA A 221 -15.82 -2.77 8.88
N VAL A 222 -16.53 -3.62 8.13
CA VAL A 222 -17.45 -4.63 8.68
C VAL A 222 -16.70 -5.67 9.51
N ASP A 223 -15.58 -6.21 8.99
CA ASP A 223 -14.74 -7.17 9.72
C ASP A 223 -14.21 -6.57 11.03
N LEU A 224 -13.75 -5.33 10.99
CA LEU A 224 -13.17 -4.64 12.14
C LEU A 224 -14.19 -4.00 13.07
N ARG A 225 -15.51 -4.02 12.73
CA ARG A 225 -16.56 -3.31 13.47
C ARG A 225 -16.52 -3.60 14.97
N THR A 226 -16.43 -4.87 15.35
CA THR A 226 -16.44 -5.30 16.75
C THR A 226 -15.19 -4.84 17.50
N THR A 227 -14.04 -4.95 16.85
CA THR A 227 -12.75 -4.53 17.42
C THR A 227 -12.68 -3.01 17.55
N LEU A 228 -13.05 -2.28 16.51
CA LEU A 228 -13.07 -0.82 16.53
C LEU A 228 -14.03 -0.25 17.59
N SER A 229 -15.24 -0.82 17.74
CA SER A 229 -16.21 -0.35 18.73
C SER A 229 -15.80 -0.63 20.18
N ARG A 230 -14.89 -1.58 20.40
CA ARG A 230 -14.31 -1.88 21.72
C ARG A 230 -13.16 -0.96 22.07
N LEU A 231 -12.33 -0.59 21.07
CA LEU A 231 -11.07 0.12 21.29
C LEU A 231 -11.21 1.64 21.19
N TYR A 232 -12.15 2.12 20.40
CA TYR A 232 -12.30 3.55 20.09
C TYR A 232 -13.68 4.08 20.49
N THR A 233 -13.71 5.33 20.92
CA THR A 233 -14.94 6.05 21.17
C THR A 233 -15.68 6.38 19.87
N ARG A 234 -17.00 6.59 19.95
CA ARG A 234 -17.81 6.97 18.77
C ARG A 234 -17.27 8.22 18.06
N TRP A 235 -16.79 9.20 18.81
CA TRP A 235 -16.23 10.42 18.25
C TRP A 235 -14.92 10.18 17.47
N GLN A 236 -14.04 9.32 17.99
CA GLN A 236 -12.83 8.92 17.28
C GLN A 236 -13.15 8.16 15.99
N LEU A 237 -14.10 7.24 16.03
CA LEU A 237 -14.56 6.49 14.85
C LEU A 237 -15.20 7.41 13.80
N CYS A 238 -16.04 8.36 14.24
CA CYS A 238 -16.60 9.38 13.34
C CYS A 238 -15.48 10.24 12.71
N GLY A 239 -14.52 10.69 13.50
CA GLY A 239 -13.38 11.48 13.01
C GLY A 239 -12.55 10.73 11.96
N VAL A 240 -12.16 9.48 12.25
CA VAL A 240 -11.44 8.60 11.32
C VAL A 240 -12.27 8.34 10.06
N GLY A 241 -13.56 8.03 10.21
CA GLY A 241 -14.47 7.81 9.10
C GLY A 241 -14.61 9.04 8.21
N THR A 242 -14.73 10.24 8.79
CA THR A 242 -14.81 11.50 8.05
C THR A 242 -13.50 11.77 7.29
N LEU A 243 -12.34 11.56 7.92
CA LEU A 243 -11.06 11.74 7.24
C LEU A 243 -10.83 10.70 6.14
N ALA A 244 -11.14 9.43 6.40
CA ALA A 244 -10.90 8.35 5.45
C ALA A 244 -11.88 8.37 4.27
N LEU A 245 -13.19 8.47 4.54
CA LEU A 245 -14.24 8.49 3.50
C LEU A 245 -14.45 9.89 2.94
N GLY A 246 -14.66 10.88 3.80
CA GLY A 246 -14.91 12.26 3.38
C GLY A 246 -13.70 12.87 2.70
N GLY A 247 -12.56 12.88 3.41
CA GLY A 247 -11.31 13.46 2.90
C GLY A 247 -10.61 12.58 1.86
N GLY A 248 -10.56 11.25 2.09
CA GLY A 248 -9.79 10.32 1.24
C GLY A 248 -10.52 9.77 0.02
N VAL A 249 -11.86 9.87 -0.07
CA VAL A 249 -12.65 9.34 -1.19
C VAL A 249 -13.61 10.36 -1.78
N LEU A 250 -14.53 10.93 -0.97
CA LEU A 250 -15.59 11.80 -1.48
C LEU A 250 -15.06 13.13 -1.98
N LEU A 251 -14.19 13.79 -1.23
CA LEU A 251 -13.59 15.07 -1.63
C LEU A 251 -12.74 14.93 -2.89
N PRO A 252 -11.80 13.96 -3.01
CA PRO A 252 -11.08 13.74 -4.26
C PRO A 252 -11.99 13.45 -5.44
N LEU A 253 -13.04 12.65 -5.24
CA LEU A 253 -13.99 12.32 -6.29
C LEU A 253 -14.71 13.58 -6.78
N CYS A 254 -15.18 14.44 -5.88
CA CYS A 254 -15.78 15.73 -6.21
C CYS A 254 -14.78 16.64 -6.97
N LEU A 255 -13.53 16.73 -6.50
CA LEU A 255 -12.50 17.54 -7.17
C LEU A 255 -12.20 17.04 -8.58
N LEU A 256 -12.17 15.74 -8.80
CA LEU A 256 -11.94 15.14 -10.12
C LEU A 256 -13.13 15.29 -11.07
N LEU A 257 -14.37 15.28 -10.58
CA LEU A 257 -15.56 15.34 -11.41
C LEU A 257 -16.00 16.77 -11.73
N VAL A 258 -15.92 17.68 -10.75
CA VAL A 258 -16.52 19.03 -10.86
C VAL A 258 -15.53 20.05 -11.37
N VAL A 259 -14.26 19.95 -10.98
CA VAL A 259 -13.25 20.99 -11.27
C VAL A 259 -12.24 20.48 -12.28
N ASP A 260 -12.13 21.15 -13.43
CA ASP A 260 -11.14 20.82 -14.45
C ASP A 260 -9.94 21.76 -14.39
N SER A 261 -9.09 21.54 -13.41
CA SER A 261 -7.85 22.30 -13.25
C SER A 261 -6.69 21.41 -12.76
N PRO A 262 -5.44 21.72 -13.14
CA PRO A 262 -4.27 21.01 -12.63
C PRO A 262 -4.19 21.04 -11.09
N LEU A 263 -4.56 22.14 -10.47
CA LEU A 263 -4.54 22.31 -9.03
C LEU A 263 -5.55 21.39 -8.32
N SER A 264 -6.77 21.24 -8.89
CA SER A 264 -7.78 20.32 -8.34
C SER A 264 -7.33 18.87 -8.43
N MET A 265 -6.67 18.48 -9.52
CA MET A 265 -6.12 17.13 -9.69
C MET A 265 -5.02 16.84 -8.64
N LEU A 266 -4.08 17.77 -8.45
CA LEU A 266 -3.03 17.65 -7.44
C LEU A 266 -3.60 17.62 -6.02
N SER A 267 -4.59 18.46 -5.72
CA SER A 267 -5.27 18.46 -4.42
C SER A 267 -6.01 17.15 -4.16
N ALA A 268 -6.68 16.59 -5.18
CA ALA A 268 -7.34 15.29 -5.09
C ALA A 268 -6.34 14.17 -4.75
N VAL A 269 -5.19 14.14 -5.41
CA VAL A 269 -4.13 13.15 -5.16
C VAL A 269 -3.60 13.25 -3.74
N MET A 270 -3.36 14.46 -3.25
CA MET A 270 -2.92 14.67 -1.85
C MET A 270 -3.97 14.17 -0.85
N CYS A 271 -5.25 14.44 -1.09
CA CYS A 271 -6.34 13.93 -0.25
C CYS A 271 -6.41 12.40 -0.26
N ILE A 272 -6.22 11.76 -1.41
CA ILE A 272 -6.17 10.29 -1.56
C ILE A 272 -5.01 9.71 -0.73
N ALA A 273 -3.82 10.28 -0.86
CA ALA A 273 -2.64 9.81 -0.14
C ALA A 273 -2.82 9.94 1.38
N LEU A 274 -3.31 11.09 1.86
CA LEU A 274 -3.58 11.33 3.28
C LEU A 274 -4.67 10.40 3.83
N GLY A 275 -5.80 10.25 3.13
CA GLY A 275 -6.87 9.32 3.53
C GLY A 275 -6.39 7.87 3.59
N SER A 276 -5.58 7.46 2.61
CA SER A 276 -4.95 6.14 2.56
C SER A 276 -3.97 5.92 3.73
N LEU A 277 -3.21 6.95 4.10
CA LEU A 277 -2.29 6.91 5.23
C LEU A 277 -3.03 6.79 6.56
N VAL A 278 -4.12 7.56 6.76
CA VAL A 278 -4.96 7.49 7.98
C VAL A 278 -5.44 6.06 8.22
N ILE A 279 -5.94 5.37 7.21
CA ILE A 279 -6.42 3.99 7.34
C ILE A 279 -5.27 3.05 7.76
N ARG A 280 -4.08 3.20 7.17
CA ARG A 280 -2.90 2.38 7.52
C ARG A 280 -2.45 2.61 8.95
N PHE A 281 -2.43 3.86 9.40
CA PHE A 281 -2.12 4.18 10.80
C PHE A 281 -3.13 3.55 11.76
N VAL A 282 -4.43 3.66 11.48
CA VAL A 282 -5.47 3.05 12.32
C VAL A 282 -5.26 1.54 12.43
N ILE A 283 -4.99 0.85 11.31
CA ILE A 283 -4.79 -0.61 11.29
C ILE A 283 -3.55 -1.00 12.11
N ILE A 284 -2.41 -0.32 11.91
CA ILE A 284 -1.17 -0.63 12.63
C ILE A 284 -1.33 -0.40 14.14
N MET A 285 -2.09 0.62 14.54
CA MET A 285 -2.28 0.96 15.95
C MET A 285 -3.32 0.11 16.68
N LEU A 286 -4.10 -0.77 16.00
CA LEU A 286 -5.12 -1.61 16.63
C LEU A 286 -4.60 -2.44 17.83
N PRO A 287 -3.45 -3.18 17.73
CA PRO A 287 -2.97 -3.96 18.87
C PRO A 287 -2.50 -3.10 20.04
N HIS A 288 -2.00 -1.88 19.76
CA HIS A 288 -1.51 -0.96 20.80
C HIS A 288 -2.66 -0.32 21.59
N ALA A 289 -3.82 -0.11 20.95
CA ALA A 289 -5.02 0.38 21.63
C ALA A 289 -5.68 -0.70 22.50
N SER A 290 -5.32 -1.99 22.31
CA SER A 290 -5.85 -3.13 23.09
C SER A 290 -4.96 -3.51 24.28
N ALA A 291 -3.76 -2.96 24.38
CA ALA A 291 -2.82 -3.22 25.47
C ALA A 291 -3.01 -2.25 26.63
#